data_439cd21acdd746773e6f9c0ca15b36cf
#
_entry.id   439cd21acdd746773e6f9c0ca15b36cf
#
_cell.length_a   1.000
_cell.length_b   1.000
_cell.length_c   1.000
_cell.angle_alpha   90.00
_cell.angle_beta   90.00
_cell.angle_gamma   90.00
#
_symmetry.space_group_name_H-M   'P 1'
#
loop_
_entity.id
_entity.type
_entity.pdbx_description
1 polymer ?
#
loop_
_entity_poly.entity_id
_entity_poly.type
_entity_poly.pdbx_seq_one_letter_code
_entity_poly.pdbx_strand_id
1 'polypeptide(L)'
;MEDKTIKKIGRVLLGGALVFAGIGHLTFARKDFQAQVPDWVPLEKDDTVVYSGFAEIALGSALALTPEEQQETVGRIAAAFFVAVFPGNISQYVNRRSAFGLDTDEKRFARLFFQPLLVLWALKSTSKSDS
;
A
#
# COMPACT_ATOMS: atom_id res chain seq x y z
N MET A 1 24.60 7.49 -10.61
CA MET A 1 23.90 8.77 -10.44
C MET A 1 22.45 8.71 -10.89
N GLU A 2 22.23 8.33 -12.14
CA GLU A 2 20.88 8.20 -12.68
C GLU A 2 20.03 7.23 -11.87
N ASP A 3 20.63 6.10 -11.45
CA ASP A 3 19.91 5.11 -10.65
C ASP A 3 19.42 5.68 -9.33
N LYS A 4 20.24 6.50 -8.67
CA LYS A 4 19.83 7.13 -7.42
C LYS A 4 18.69 8.11 -7.64
N THR A 5 18.72 8.86 -8.74
CA THR A 5 17.66 9.81 -9.07
C THR A 5 16.37 9.08 -9.39
N ILE A 6 16.44 8.02 -10.20
CA ILE A 6 15.28 7.23 -10.56
C ILE A 6 14.66 6.57 -9.31
N LYS A 7 15.51 6.01 -8.45
CA LYS A 7 15.03 5.41 -7.19
C LYS A 7 14.38 6.45 -6.29
N LYS A 8 14.96 7.64 -6.19
CA LYS A 8 14.39 8.72 -5.40
C LYS A 8 13.01 9.12 -5.92
N ILE A 9 12.90 9.30 -7.23
CA ILE A 9 11.60 9.66 -7.84
C ILE A 9 10.57 8.56 -7.55
N GLY A 10 10.94 7.30 -7.78
CA GLY A 10 10.05 6.17 -7.53
C GLY A 10 9.62 6.09 -6.06
N ARG A 11 10.59 6.29 -5.15
CA ARG A 11 10.33 6.25 -3.72
C ARG A 11 9.41 7.38 -3.27
N VAL A 12 9.65 8.60 -3.73
CA VAL A 12 8.83 9.76 -3.38
C VAL A 12 7.43 9.63 -3.95
N LEU A 13 7.31 9.12 -5.18
CA LEU A 13 5.99 8.89 -5.78
C LEU A 13 5.22 7.84 -5.01
N LEU A 14 5.86 6.74 -4.63
CA LEU A 14 5.21 5.70 -3.84
C LEU A 14 4.82 6.24 -2.47
N GLY A 15 5.71 7.00 -1.83
CA GLY A 15 5.44 7.63 -0.54
C GLY A 15 4.24 8.57 -0.61
N GLY A 16 4.20 9.41 -1.64
CA GLY A 16 3.09 10.33 -1.85
C GLY A 16 1.78 9.59 -2.11
N ALA A 17 1.83 8.51 -2.87
CA ALA A 17 0.64 7.69 -3.13
C ALA A 17 0.12 7.05 -1.84
N LEU A 18 1.03 6.56 -0.98
CA LEU A 18 0.64 5.98 0.30
C LEU A 18 0.02 7.02 1.23
N VAL A 19 0.60 8.23 1.30
CA VAL A 19 0.02 9.30 2.10
C VAL A 19 -1.38 9.63 1.59
N PHE A 20 -1.54 9.77 0.28
CA PHE A 20 -2.84 10.03 -0.31
C PHE A 20 -3.85 8.92 0.01
N ALA A 21 -3.43 7.67 -0.14
CA ALA A 21 -4.29 6.53 0.18
C ALA A 21 -4.66 6.51 1.66
N GLY A 22 -3.71 6.81 2.53
CA GLY A 22 -3.97 6.88 3.97
C GLY A 22 -4.97 7.96 4.33
N ILE A 23 -4.86 9.13 3.70
CA ILE A 23 -5.84 10.19 3.86
C ILE A 23 -7.21 9.71 3.38
N GLY A 24 -7.25 8.99 2.26
CA GLY A 24 -8.48 8.42 1.75
C GLY A 24 -9.13 7.43 2.72
N HIS A 25 -8.30 6.60 3.40
CA HIS A 25 -8.80 5.70 4.45
C HIS A 25 -9.53 6.44 5.55
N LEU A 26 -9.07 7.64 5.89
CA LEU A 26 -9.63 8.41 7.00
C LEU A 26 -10.79 9.30 6.57
N THR A 27 -10.95 9.55 5.26
CA THR A 27 -11.91 10.55 4.77
C THR A 27 -12.76 10.02 3.61
N PHE A 28 -12.45 10.41 2.38
CA PHE A 28 -13.34 10.24 1.23
C PHE A 28 -13.53 8.79 0.77
N ALA A 29 -12.60 7.90 1.07
CA ALA A 29 -12.70 6.49 0.67
C ALA A 29 -12.83 5.55 1.86
N ARG A 30 -13.12 6.09 3.05
CA ARG A 30 -13.20 5.30 4.29
C ARG A 30 -14.15 4.10 4.15
N LYS A 31 -15.32 4.33 3.59
CA LYS A 31 -16.32 3.29 3.41
C LYS A 31 -15.87 2.24 2.38
N ASP A 32 -15.26 2.69 1.28
CA ASP A 32 -14.82 1.78 0.23
C ASP A 32 -13.72 0.84 0.72
N PHE A 33 -12.81 1.34 1.56
CA PHE A 33 -11.73 0.50 2.09
C PHE A 33 -12.26 -0.61 3.00
N GLN A 34 -13.42 -0.42 3.62
CA GLN A 34 -14.02 -1.47 4.45
C GLN A 34 -14.32 -2.75 3.65
N ALA A 35 -14.56 -2.62 2.35
CA ALA A 35 -14.80 -3.78 1.49
C ALA A 35 -13.59 -4.70 1.37
N GLN A 36 -12.40 -4.20 1.67
CA GLN A 36 -11.16 -4.97 1.60
C GLN A 36 -10.77 -5.60 2.93
N VAL A 37 -11.52 -5.36 4.00
CA VAL A 37 -11.21 -5.96 5.30
C VAL A 37 -11.81 -7.36 5.36
N PRO A 38 -10.96 -8.41 5.53
CA PRO A 38 -11.48 -9.78 5.66
C PRO A 38 -12.36 -9.92 6.89
N ASP A 39 -13.38 -10.79 6.80
CA ASP A 39 -14.32 -10.99 7.90
C ASP A 39 -13.67 -11.61 9.13
N TRP A 40 -12.55 -12.32 8.97
CA TRP A 40 -11.86 -12.98 10.08
C TRP A 40 -11.01 -12.01 10.93
N VAL A 41 -10.86 -10.76 10.50
CA VAL A 41 -10.10 -9.77 11.28
C VAL A 41 -10.84 -9.48 12.58
N PRO A 42 -10.17 -9.55 13.75
CA PRO A 42 -10.85 -9.43 15.05
C PRO A 42 -11.18 -7.98 15.46
N LEU A 43 -11.14 -7.06 14.53
CA LEU A 43 -11.48 -5.66 14.73
C LEU A 43 -12.67 -5.30 13.86
N GLU A 44 -13.40 -4.25 14.22
CA GLU A 44 -14.44 -3.71 13.34
C GLU A 44 -13.77 -3.22 12.05
N LYS A 45 -14.48 -3.36 10.93
CA LYS A 45 -13.94 -2.98 9.64
C LYS A 45 -13.53 -1.51 9.59
N ASP A 46 -14.34 -0.63 10.17
CA ASP A 46 -14.02 0.78 10.21
C ASP A 46 -12.73 1.06 11.00
N ASP A 47 -12.57 0.44 12.16
CA ASP A 47 -11.36 0.60 12.97
C ASP A 47 -10.13 0.11 12.23
N THR A 48 -10.23 -1.02 11.55
CA THR A 48 -9.14 -1.56 10.75
C THR A 48 -8.72 -0.58 9.66
N VAL A 49 -9.68 0.02 8.98
CA VAL A 49 -9.42 1.01 7.93
C VAL A 49 -8.72 2.24 8.51
N VAL A 50 -9.15 2.72 9.67
CA VAL A 50 -8.53 3.89 10.31
C VAL A 50 -7.08 3.60 10.70
N TYR A 51 -6.82 2.46 11.34
CA TYR A 51 -5.45 2.08 11.72
C TYR A 51 -4.56 1.92 10.49
N SER A 52 -5.08 1.29 9.44
CA SER A 52 -4.35 1.14 8.20
C SER A 52 -4.02 2.50 7.55
N GLY A 53 -4.96 3.44 7.62
CA GLY A 53 -4.74 4.78 7.10
C GLY A 53 -3.60 5.49 7.79
N PHE A 54 -3.54 5.43 9.12
CA PHE A 54 -2.42 6.02 9.87
C PHE A 54 -1.10 5.33 9.53
N ALA A 55 -1.10 4.00 9.41
CA ALA A 55 0.10 3.26 9.04
C ALA A 55 0.60 3.68 7.65
N GLU A 56 -0.31 3.86 6.69
CA GLU A 56 0.06 4.27 5.34
C GLU A 56 0.62 5.67 5.30
N ILE A 57 0.05 6.61 6.06
CA ILE A 57 0.59 7.97 6.14
C ILE A 57 2.00 7.94 6.73
N ALA A 58 2.21 7.16 7.79
CA ALA A 58 3.52 7.03 8.41
C ALA A 58 4.54 6.40 7.45
N LEU A 59 4.17 5.30 6.79
CA LEU A 59 5.06 4.63 5.84
C LEU A 59 5.35 5.50 4.62
N GLY A 60 4.34 6.16 4.09
CA GLY A 60 4.53 7.03 2.93
C GLY A 60 5.44 8.20 3.25
N SER A 61 5.26 8.82 4.41
CA SER A 61 6.12 9.90 4.87
C SER A 61 7.55 9.41 5.08
N ALA A 62 7.72 8.22 5.66
CA ALA A 62 9.03 7.63 5.86
C ALA A 62 9.72 7.34 4.53
N LEU A 63 9.01 6.79 3.55
CA LEU A 63 9.60 6.54 2.24
C LEU A 63 10.11 7.82 1.58
N ALA A 64 9.38 8.92 1.72
CA ALA A 64 9.75 10.18 1.10
C ALA A 64 10.88 10.89 1.84
N LEU A 65 10.94 10.79 3.17
CA LEU A 65 11.76 11.68 4.01
C LEU A 65 12.91 10.98 4.75
N THR A 66 12.92 9.65 4.82
CA THR A 66 13.94 8.94 5.61
C THR A 66 15.33 9.09 4.98
N PRO A 67 16.38 9.33 5.79
CA PRO A 67 17.75 9.38 5.30
C PRO A 67 18.18 8.07 4.62
N GLU A 68 19.12 8.17 3.71
CA GLU A 68 19.55 7.06 2.86
C GLU A 68 19.90 5.80 3.65
N GLU A 69 20.50 5.95 4.82
CA GLU A 69 20.95 4.82 5.64
C GLU A 69 19.80 3.92 6.11
N GLN A 70 18.60 4.48 6.28
CA GLN A 70 17.44 3.72 6.75
C GLN A 70 16.43 3.42 5.63
N GLN A 71 16.67 3.86 4.41
CA GLN A 71 15.69 3.68 3.34
C GLN A 71 15.42 2.22 3.02
N GLU A 72 16.43 1.37 3.03
CA GLU A 72 16.24 -0.05 2.75
C GLU A 72 15.36 -0.70 3.82
N THR A 73 15.57 -0.34 5.08
CA THR A 73 14.73 -0.85 6.17
C THR A 73 13.28 -0.40 5.99
N VAL A 74 13.07 0.88 5.69
CA VAL A 74 11.72 1.40 5.47
C VAL A 74 11.06 0.72 4.28
N GLY A 75 11.81 0.47 3.21
CA GLY A 75 11.30 -0.22 2.03
C GLY A 75 10.85 -1.64 2.35
N ARG A 76 11.60 -2.35 3.19
CA ARG A 76 11.23 -3.69 3.62
C ARG A 76 9.97 -3.68 4.47
N ILE A 77 9.83 -2.68 5.35
CA ILE A 77 8.63 -2.51 6.16
C ILE A 77 7.42 -2.21 5.26
N ALA A 78 7.59 -1.32 4.29
CA ALA A 78 6.52 -1.01 3.35
C ALA A 78 6.12 -2.23 2.52
N ALA A 79 7.11 -3.00 2.05
CA ALA A 79 6.84 -4.23 1.31
C ALA A 79 6.07 -5.24 2.17
N ALA A 80 6.46 -5.38 3.44
CA ALA A 80 5.75 -6.25 4.37
C ALA A 80 4.30 -5.77 4.59
N PHE A 81 4.10 -4.47 4.67
CA PHE A 81 2.76 -3.90 4.78
C PHE A 81 1.91 -4.26 3.55
N PHE A 82 2.46 -4.10 2.34
CA PHE A 82 1.73 -4.46 1.12
C PHE A 82 1.39 -5.96 1.08
N VAL A 83 2.27 -6.81 1.57
CA VAL A 83 1.98 -8.25 1.68
C VAL A 83 0.88 -8.48 2.73
N ALA A 84 0.95 -7.76 3.86
CA ALA A 84 -0.02 -7.93 4.94
C ALA A 84 -1.43 -7.52 4.53
N VAL A 85 -1.58 -6.55 3.63
CA VAL A 85 -2.90 -6.12 3.17
C VAL A 85 -3.41 -6.94 1.98
N PHE A 86 -2.59 -7.81 1.41
CA PHE A 86 -2.99 -8.64 0.27
C PHE A 86 -4.22 -9.51 0.58
N PRO A 87 -4.36 -10.10 1.78
CA PRO A 87 -5.59 -10.83 2.12
C PRO A 87 -6.86 -10.00 1.95
N GLY A 88 -6.78 -8.68 2.14
CA GLY A 88 -7.93 -7.79 1.89
C GLY A 88 -8.35 -7.79 0.42
N ASN A 89 -7.37 -7.76 -0.48
CA ASN A 89 -7.65 -7.82 -1.92
C ASN A 89 -8.21 -9.18 -2.31
N ILE A 90 -7.70 -10.26 -1.73
CA ILE A 90 -8.22 -11.61 -1.96
C ILE A 90 -9.65 -11.70 -1.45
N SER A 91 -9.91 -11.17 -0.26
CA SER A 91 -11.25 -11.15 0.33
C SER A 91 -12.23 -10.41 -0.57
N GLN A 92 -11.83 -9.28 -1.12
CA GLN A 92 -12.68 -8.52 -2.04
C GLN A 92 -13.03 -9.35 -3.28
N TYR A 93 -12.07 -10.05 -3.83
CA TYR A 93 -12.29 -10.91 -5.01
C TYR A 93 -13.19 -12.10 -4.66
N VAL A 94 -12.84 -12.82 -3.60
CA VAL A 94 -13.56 -14.06 -3.21
C VAL A 94 -14.99 -13.74 -2.82
N ASN A 95 -15.21 -12.66 -2.08
CA ASN A 95 -16.56 -12.27 -1.62
C ASN A 95 -17.28 -11.35 -2.61
N ARG A 96 -16.66 -11.06 -3.74
CA ARG A 96 -17.22 -10.21 -4.82
C ARG A 96 -17.69 -8.86 -4.31
N ARG A 97 -16.91 -8.24 -3.44
CA ARG A 97 -17.23 -6.92 -2.89
C ARG A 97 -16.86 -5.84 -3.89
N SER A 98 -17.77 -4.90 -4.11
CA SER A 98 -17.54 -3.78 -5.03
C SER A 98 -17.06 -2.56 -4.26
N ALA A 99 -15.93 -1.97 -4.72
CA ALA A 99 -15.36 -0.75 -4.17
C ALA A 99 -14.37 -0.19 -5.17
N PHE A 100 -14.16 1.10 -5.17
CA PHE A 100 -13.18 1.77 -6.05
C PHE A 100 -13.43 1.48 -7.54
N GLY A 101 -14.70 1.28 -7.94
CA GLY A 101 -15.01 0.90 -9.31
C GLY A 101 -14.70 -0.55 -9.65
N LEU A 102 -14.27 -1.36 -8.67
CA LEU A 102 -14.00 -2.79 -8.87
C LEU A 102 -15.28 -3.57 -8.71
N ASP A 103 -16.18 -3.43 -9.67
CA ASP A 103 -17.54 -3.97 -9.61
C ASP A 103 -17.72 -5.24 -10.43
N THR A 104 -16.66 -5.76 -11.04
CA THR A 104 -16.68 -7.03 -11.78
C THR A 104 -15.58 -7.94 -11.26
N ASP A 105 -15.74 -9.26 -11.48
CA ASP A 105 -14.73 -10.24 -11.09
C ASP A 105 -13.40 -9.98 -11.82
N GLU A 106 -13.46 -9.58 -13.08
CA GLU A 106 -12.26 -9.29 -13.88
C GLU A 106 -11.48 -8.12 -13.28
N LYS A 107 -12.16 -7.05 -12.87
CA LYS A 107 -11.51 -5.88 -12.26
C LYS A 107 -10.91 -6.26 -10.91
N ARG A 108 -11.65 -7.01 -10.08
CA ARG A 108 -11.16 -7.45 -8.77
C ARG A 108 -9.99 -8.40 -8.91
N PHE A 109 -10.01 -9.29 -9.91
CA PHE A 109 -8.91 -10.21 -10.19
C PHE A 109 -7.66 -9.44 -10.63
N ALA A 110 -7.83 -8.46 -11.52
CA ALA A 110 -6.71 -7.63 -11.98
C ALA A 110 -6.04 -6.89 -10.80
N ARG A 111 -6.81 -6.46 -9.81
CA ARG A 111 -6.28 -5.78 -8.63
C ARG A 111 -5.30 -6.68 -7.85
N LEU A 112 -5.53 -7.98 -7.84
CA LEU A 112 -4.63 -8.91 -7.15
C LEU A 112 -3.22 -8.89 -7.75
N PHE A 113 -3.09 -8.72 -9.05
CA PHE A 113 -1.78 -8.66 -9.70
C PHE A 113 -1.07 -7.34 -9.43
N PHE A 114 -1.80 -6.30 -9.11
CA PHE A 114 -1.22 -5.00 -8.81
C PHE A 114 -0.43 -5.03 -7.50
N GLN A 115 -0.85 -5.83 -6.54
CA GLN A 115 -0.22 -5.86 -5.22
C GLN A 115 1.24 -6.32 -5.24
N PRO A 116 1.63 -7.40 -5.95
CA PRO A 116 3.03 -7.76 -6.06
C PRO A 116 3.89 -6.66 -6.69
N LEU A 117 3.31 -5.87 -7.60
CA LEU A 117 4.03 -4.75 -8.20
C LEU A 117 4.34 -3.67 -7.18
N LEU A 118 3.44 -3.42 -6.23
CA LEU A 118 3.70 -2.48 -5.13
C LEU A 118 4.82 -2.98 -4.24
N VAL A 119 4.86 -4.27 -3.95
CA VAL A 119 5.94 -4.88 -3.16
C VAL A 119 7.28 -4.66 -3.85
N LEU A 120 7.37 -4.97 -5.14
CA LEU A 120 8.58 -4.77 -5.91
C LEU A 120 8.97 -3.30 -5.97
N TRP A 121 8.01 -2.40 -6.14
CA TRP A 121 8.25 -0.97 -6.17
C TRP A 121 8.90 -0.49 -4.87
N ALA A 122 8.34 -0.90 -3.73
CA ALA A 122 8.89 -0.54 -2.42
C ALA A 122 10.34 -1.05 -2.27
N LEU A 123 10.59 -2.30 -2.63
CA LEU A 123 11.92 -2.89 -2.48
C LEU A 123 12.95 -2.28 -3.43
N LYS A 124 12.58 -2.07 -4.69
CA LYS A 124 13.52 -1.55 -5.68
C LYS A 124 13.83 -0.07 -5.48
N SER A 125 12.85 0.73 -5.08
CA SER A 125 13.07 2.17 -4.90
C SER A 125 13.85 2.49 -3.65
N THR A 126 14.04 1.53 -2.75
CA THR A 126 14.77 1.69 -1.50
C THR A 126 16.05 0.86 -1.43
N SER A 127 16.32 0.02 -2.42
CA SER A 127 17.53 -0.81 -2.42
C SER A 127 18.77 0.06 -2.54
N LYS A 128 19.89 -0.46 -2.03
CA LYS A 128 21.17 0.24 -2.15
C LYS A 128 21.60 0.28 -3.60
N SER A 129 22.12 1.45 -4.01
CA SER A 129 22.40 1.71 -5.43
C SER A 129 23.81 1.41 -5.85
N ASP A 130 24.66 0.95 -4.97
CA ASP A 130 26.05 0.67 -5.25
C ASP A 130 26.26 -0.70 -5.88
N SER A 131 25.25 -1.45 -5.92
CA SER A 131 25.31 -2.79 -6.47
C SER A 131 25.52 -2.80 -7.95
#